data_44764c97e257f685f456b091d8818678
#
_entry.id   44764c97e257f685f456b091d8818678
#
_cell.length_a   1.000
_cell.length_b   1.000
_cell.length_c   1.000
_cell.angle_alpha   90.00
_cell.angle_beta   90.00
_cell.angle_gamma   90.00
#
_symmetry.space_group_name_H-M   'P 1'
#
loop_
_entity.id
_entity.type
_entity.pdbx_description
1 polymer ?
#
loop_
_entity_poly.entity_id
_entity_poly.type
_entity_poly.pdbx_seq_one_letter_code
_entity_poly.pdbx_strand_id
1 'polypeptide(L)'
;MYKFDYKKNLGQNFLQDKNIIDKIVNAPDYGDNNLVIEIGPGAGALTKELLKKVDRAILYEVDTRLEKILNKELSTFVNYE
;
A
#
# COMPACT_ATOMS: atom_id res chain seq x y z
N MET A 1 13.87 -5.33 -7.27
CA MET A 1 13.35 -5.80 -6.12
C MET A 1 14.09 -7.04 -5.78
N TYR A 2 14.14 -7.28 -4.59
CA TYR A 2 14.64 -8.51 -4.25
C TYR A 2 13.65 -9.52 -4.70
N LYS A 3 14.14 -10.67 -5.02
CA LYS A 3 13.29 -11.73 -5.45
C LYS A 3 13.52 -12.94 -4.64
N PHE A 4 14.16 -12.74 -3.52
CA PHE A 4 14.51 -13.78 -2.65
C PHE A 4 13.36 -14.64 -2.32
N ASP A 5 12.21 -14.07 -2.23
CA ASP A 5 11.12 -14.77 -1.74
C ASP A 5 10.00 -14.84 -2.66
N TYR A 6 10.28 -14.99 -3.90
CA TYR A 6 9.24 -14.95 -4.87
C TYR A 6 8.11 -15.89 -4.53
N LYS A 7 8.43 -17.06 -4.04
CA LYS A 7 7.40 -18.01 -3.64
C LYS A 7 6.62 -17.56 -2.44
N LYS A 8 7.29 -16.90 -1.52
CA LYS A 8 6.62 -16.38 -0.35
C LYS A 8 5.82 -15.14 -0.67
N ASN A 9 6.05 -14.57 -1.81
CA ASN A 9 5.44 -13.32 -2.20
C ASN A 9 4.31 -13.50 -3.18
N LEU A 10 3.70 -14.66 -3.21
CA LEU A 10 2.52 -14.84 -4.05
C LEU A 10 1.45 -13.82 -3.72
N GLY A 11 1.28 -13.52 -2.45
CA GLY A 11 0.32 -12.50 -2.05
C GLY A 11 0.67 -11.15 -2.61
N GLN A 12 1.95 -10.82 -2.63
CA GLN A 12 2.39 -9.55 -3.21
C GLN A 12 2.14 -9.49 -4.70
N ASN A 13 2.27 -10.60 -5.39
CA ASN A 13 1.94 -10.62 -6.80
C ASN A 13 0.46 -10.32 -7.03
N PHE A 14 -0.40 -10.88 -6.20
CA PHE A 14 -1.81 -10.53 -6.26
C PHE A 14 -2.00 -9.05 -5.99
N LEU A 15 -1.29 -8.50 -5.01
CA LEU A 15 -1.42 -7.09 -4.68
C LEU A 15 -0.84 -6.16 -5.73
N GLN A 16 -0.13 -6.70 -6.71
CA GLN A 16 0.34 -5.92 -7.84
C GLN A 16 -0.62 -5.98 -9.01
N ASP A 17 -1.61 -6.86 -8.95
CA ASP A 17 -2.61 -6.93 -9.99
C ASP A 17 -3.58 -5.76 -9.82
N LYS A 18 -3.61 -4.89 -10.81
CA LYS A 18 -4.40 -3.68 -10.71
C LYS A 18 -5.88 -3.95 -10.51
N ASN A 19 -6.41 -5.00 -11.13
CA ASN A 19 -7.83 -5.30 -10.98
C ASN A 19 -8.16 -5.70 -9.54
N ILE A 20 -7.28 -6.46 -8.92
CA ILE A 20 -7.47 -6.87 -7.52
C ILE A 20 -7.30 -5.67 -6.61
N ILE A 21 -6.29 -4.85 -6.86
CA ILE A 21 -6.07 -3.63 -6.08
C ILE A 21 -7.29 -2.73 -6.15
N ASP A 22 -7.84 -2.52 -7.33
CA ASP A 22 -9.00 -1.67 -7.50
C ASP A 22 -10.19 -2.22 -6.72
N LYS A 23 -10.38 -3.53 -6.72
CA LYS A 23 -11.47 -4.15 -5.96
C LYS A 23 -11.31 -3.93 -4.47
N ILE A 24 -10.09 -4.08 -3.98
CA ILE A 24 -9.81 -3.91 -2.54
C ILE A 24 -10.04 -2.46 -2.15
N VAL A 25 -9.49 -1.54 -2.91
CA VAL A 25 -9.55 -0.12 -2.57
C VAL A 25 -10.96 0.43 -2.67
N ASN A 26 -11.76 -0.10 -3.57
CA ASN A 26 -13.12 0.40 -3.77
C ASN A 26 -14.17 -0.31 -2.93
N ALA A 27 -13.80 -1.38 -2.22
CA ALA A 27 -14.77 -2.13 -1.43
C ALA A 27 -15.30 -1.38 -0.21
N PRO A 28 -14.47 -0.68 0.58
CA PRO A 28 -14.97 0.00 1.78
C PRO A 28 -15.72 1.27 1.43
N ASP A 29 -16.63 1.63 2.32
CA ASP A 29 -17.22 2.95 2.34
C ASP A 29 -16.43 3.77 3.33
N TYR A 30 -15.60 4.68 2.85
CA TYR A 30 -14.67 5.37 3.72
C TYR A 30 -15.32 6.49 4.55
N GLY A 31 -16.42 7.06 4.07
CA GLY A 31 -17.02 8.19 4.76
C GLY A 31 -16.15 9.43 4.74
N ASP A 32 -16.49 10.40 5.57
CA ASP A 32 -15.75 11.66 5.66
C ASP A 32 -14.71 11.57 6.78
N ASN A 33 -13.61 12.30 6.62
CA ASN A 33 -12.55 12.37 7.64
C ASN A 33 -12.05 10.99 8.04
N ASN A 34 -11.81 10.15 7.06
CA ASN A 34 -11.42 8.78 7.35
C ASN A 34 -9.93 8.65 7.63
N LEU A 35 -9.60 7.64 8.40
CA LEU A 35 -8.23 7.23 8.65
C LEU A 35 -8.14 5.74 8.39
N VAL A 36 -7.21 5.34 7.56
CA VAL A 36 -7.03 3.94 7.21
C VAL A 36 -5.66 3.49 7.69
N ILE A 37 -5.59 2.28 8.18
CA ILE A 37 -4.33 1.69 8.61
C ILE A 37 -4.03 0.53 7.69
N GLU A 38 -2.85 0.55 7.09
CA GLU A 38 -2.40 -0.54 6.25
C GLU A 38 -1.20 -1.22 6.90
N ILE A 39 -1.25 -2.54 6.99
CA ILE A 39 -0.17 -3.33 7.56
C ILE A 39 0.53 -4.03 6.42
N GLY A 40 1.86 -3.87 6.38
CA GLY A 40 2.68 -4.50 5.35
C GLY A 40 2.49 -3.92 3.96
N PRO A 41 2.61 -2.59 3.79
CA PRO A 41 2.39 -1.99 2.47
C PRO A 41 3.40 -2.44 1.41
N GLY A 42 4.52 -3.01 1.82
CA GLY A 42 5.51 -3.48 0.87
C GLY A 42 6.07 -2.34 0.03
N ALA A 43 6.06 -2.50 -1.27
CA ALA A 43 6.53 -1.46 -2.19
C ALA A 43 5.45 -0.43 -2.53
N GLY A 44 4.26 -0.57 -1.99
CA GLY A 44 3.26 0.49 -2.08
C GLY A 44 2.28 0.42 -3.24
N ALA A 45 2.19 -0.71 -3.93
CA ALA A 45 1.28 -0.81 -5.08
C ALA A 45 -0.17 -0.57 -4.67
N LEU A 46 -0.63 -1.24 -3.62
CA LEU A 46 -1.97 -1.02 -3.08
C LEU A 46 -2.05 0.35 -2.44
N THR A 47 -1.01 0.74 -1.72
CA THR A 47 -0.98 1.99 -0.97
C THR A 47 -1.19 3.19 -1.87
N LYS A 48 -0.55 3.22 -3.03
CA LYS A 48 -0.72 4.34 -3.96
C LYS A 48 -2.19 4.55 -4.33
N GLU A 49 -2.89 3.47 -4.62
CA GLU A 49 -4.29 3.58 -5.00
C GLU A 49 -5.14 3.97 -3.80
N LEU A 50 -4.81 3.43 -2.64
CA LEU A 50 -5.51 3.75 -1.41
C LEU A 50 -5.38 5.22 -1.06
N LEU A 51 -4.18 5.78 -1.16
CA LEU A 51 -3.94 7.18 -0.81
C LEU A 51 -4.69 8.17 -1.70
N LYS A 52 -5.11 7.73 -2.87
CA LYS A 52 -5.95 8.56 -3.73
C LYS A 52 -7.38 8.65 -3.25
N LYS A 53 -7.77 7.76 -2.34
CA LYS A 53 -9.17 7.63 -1.91
C LYS A 53 -9.40 8.03 -0.48
N VAL A 54 -8.38 8.02 0.36
CA VAL A 54 -8.54 8.24 1.79
C VAL A 54 -7.99 9.60 2.20
N ASP A 55 -8.47 10.10 3.34
CA ASP A 55 -7.97 11.37 3.85
C ASP A 55 -6.61 11.20 4.49
N ARG A 56 -6.42 10.13 5.24
CA ARG A 56 -5.14 9.84 5.86
C ARG A 56 -4.94 8.34 5.98
N ALA A 57 -3.68 7.93 5.92
CA ALA A 57 -3.31 6.55 6.15
C ALA A 57 -2.10 6.45 7.08
N ILE A 58 -2.10 5.43 7.90
CA ILE A 58 -0.94 5.06 8.70
C ILE A 58 -0.46 3.71 8.17
N LEU A 59 0.82 3.64 7.87
CA LEU A 59 1.40 2.46 7.25
C LEU A 59 2.36 1.80 8.24
N TYR A 60 2.18 0.51 8.44
CA TYR A 60 3.06 -0.26 9.32
C TYR A 60 3.85 -1.24 8.47
N GLU A 61 5.13 -0.96 8.31
CA GLU A 61 6.02 -1.84 7.56
C GLU A 61 7.18 -2.23 8.46
N VAL A 62 7.36 -3.53 8.67
CA VAL A 62 8.42 -3.99 9.57
C VAL A 62 9.74 -4.21 8.86
N ASP A 63 9.77 -4.28 7.55
CA ASP A 63 11.00 -4.48 6.81
C ASP A 63 11.61 -3.14 6.46
N THR A 64 12.69 -2.80 7.18
CA THR A 64 13.33 -1.50 6.99
C THR A 64 13.91 -1.33 5.60
N ARG A 65 14.19 -2.42 4.91
CA ARG A 65 14.68 -2.32 3.54
C ARG A 65 13.61 -1.75 2.60
N LEU A 66 12.35 -1.97 2.94
CA LEU A 66 11.25 -1.49 2.13
C LEU A 66 10.87 -0.06 2.44
N GLU A 67 11.29 0.45 3.58
CA GLU A 67 10.93 1.80 4.00
C GLU A 67 11.35 2.86 2.98
N LYS A 68 12.60 2.77 2.53
CA LYS A 68 13.11 3.73 1.56
C LYS A 68 12.40 3.62 0.22
N ILE A 69 12.13 2.39 -0.21
CA ILE A 69 11.42 2.15 -1.46
C ILE A 69 10.03 2.72 -1.36
N LEU A 70 9.36 2.45 -0.25
CA LEU A 70 8.00 2.92 -0.02
C LEU A 70 7.93 4.44 -0.01
N ASN A 71 8.84 5.09 0.71
CA ASN A 71 8.85 6.54 0.77
C ASN A 71 9.11 7.16 -0.60
N LYS A 72 9.94 6.53 -1.39
CA LYS A 72 10.19 7.01 -2.74
C LYS A 72 8.95 6.86 -3.62
N GLU A 73 8.30 5.70 -3.54
CA GLU A 73 7.11 5.43 -4.33
C GLU A 73 5.95 6.33 -3.95
N LEU A 74 5.89 6.75 -2.71
CA LEU A 74 4.81 7.58 -2.20
C LEU A 74 5.18 9.06 -2.12
N SER A 75 6.27 9.46 -2.74
CA SER A 75 6.83 10.80 -2.55
C SER A 75 5.89 11.93 -2.97
N THR A 76 4.94 11.67 -3.84
CA THR A 76 3.98 12.69 -4.26
C THR A 76 2.78 12.81 -3.32
N PHE A 77 2.66 11.93 -2.35
CA PHE A 77 1.55 11.96 -1.40
C PHE A 77 1.99 12.59 -0.10
N VAL A 78 1.06 13.27 0.56
CA VAL A 78 1.33 13.91 1.85
C VAL A 78 0.40 13.40 2.94
N ASN A 79 -0.52 12.53 2.62
CA ASN A 79 -1.57 12.09 3.53
C ASN A 79 -1.30 10.73 4.18
N TYR A 80 -0.04 10.41 4.43
CA TYR A 80 0.30 9.16 5.11
C TYR A 80 1.43 9.38 6.12
N GLU A 81 1.58 8.43 6.98
CA GLU A 81 2.75 8.33 7.84
C GLU A 81 3.10 6.88 8.17
#